data_ba3607a456ef5b5c3869ea8d1bc08942
#
_entry.id   ba3607a456ef5b5c3869ea8d1bc08942
#
_cell.length_a   1.000
_cell.length_b   1.000
_cell.length_c   1.000
_cell.angle_alpha   90.00
_cell.angle_beta   90.00
_cell.angle_gamma   90.00
#
_symmetry.space_group_name_H-M   'P 1'
#
loop_
_entity.id
_entity.type
_entity.pdbx_description
1 polymer ?
#
loop_
_entity_poly.entity_id
_entity_poly.type
_entity_poly.pdbx_seq_one_letter_code
_entity_poly.pdbx_strand_id
1 'polypeptide(L)'
;VFAGGDGTARDVAEALREVNANVPVLGIPTGVKMHSGVFAQTPEKAAEVLNSFISGKTVLRPGEIVDVDEDLYRKGVYVVRRYFVVTTVGSSDVVASKVEVSTEEEELEGIASYFRERLYRPDVTYVFGPGSTVKYVERALFSASGPFLSTDVVKDGKLRIVNASYDDLLDLTGELILVVTPIGGQGFLFGRGNQEIGPEFLRRVGKDRIVVISTRLKLRSFECLRIDTGDPQVDRELSGVYEVLIGYNEFYAVTTCE
;
A
#
# COMPACT_ATOMS: atom_id res chain seq x y z
N VAL A 1 -1.23 3.75 24.52
CA VAL A 1 -1.90 3.36 23.25
C VAL A 1 -2.28 4.63 22.51
N PHE A 2 -2.08 4.66 21.21
CA PHE A 2 -2.46 5.79 20.35
C PHE A 2 -3.08 5.25 19.05
N ALA A 3 -3.86 6.08 18.37
CA ALA A 3 -4.42 5.78 17.05
C ALA A 3 -3.87 6.78 16.03
N GLY A 4 -3.35 6.30 14.90
CA GLY A 4 -2.74 7.17 13.90
C GLY A 4 -1.91 6.41 12.86
N GLY A 5 -1.00 7.13 12.21
CA GLY A 5 0.03 6.64 11.30
C GLY A 5 1.44 6.92 11.82
N ASP A 6 2.45 6.80 10.94
CA ASP A 6 3.87 6.98 11.30
C ASP A 6 4.16 8.39 11.84
N GLY A 7 3.55 9.44 11.28
CA GLY A 7 3.66 10.80 11.81
C GLY A 7 3.18 10.91 13.25
N THR A 8 2.02 10.31 13.59
CA THR A 8 1.50 10.27 14.96
C THR A 8 2.42 9.47 15.89
N ALA A 9 2.97 8.35 15.40
CA ALA A 9 3.94 7.57 16.16
C ALA A 9 5.19 8.39 16.49
N ARG A 10 5.65 9.20 15.55
CA ARG A 10 6.79 10.12 15.74
C ARG A 10 6.49 11.17 16.80
N ASP A 11 5.30 11.82 16.72
CA ASP A 11 4.90 12.84 17.70
C ASP A 11 4.79 12.26 19.11
N VAL A 12 4.23 11.05 19.26
CA VAL A 12 4.16 10.32 20.53
C VAL A 12 5.56 10.00 21.07
N ALA A 13 6.47 9.52 20.22
CA ALA A 13 7.83 9.20 20.64
C ALA A 13 8.61 10.45 21.05
N GLU A 14 8.43 11.56 20.34
CA GLU A 14 9.03 12.83 20.67
C GLU A 14 8.56 13.35 22.03
N ALA A 15 7.24 13.32 22.27
CA ALA A 15 6.65 13.70 23.54
C ALA A 15 7.17 12.83 24.70
N LEU A 16 7.28 11.52 24.51
CA LEU A 16 7.82 10.60 25.53
C LEU A 16 9.30 10.92 25.83
N ARG A 17 10.08 11.26 24.81
CA ARG A 17 11.47 11.66 24.98
C ARG A 17 11.60 12.97 25.76
N GLU A 18 10.78 13.98 25.44
CA GLU A 18 10.77 15.28 26.11
C GLU A 18 10.49 15.18 27.60
N VAL A 19 9.55 14.31 28.00
CA VAL A 19 9.22 14.07 29.38
C VAL A 19 10.07 12.97 30.04
N ASN A 20 11.05 12.43 29.30
CA ASN A 20 11.92 11.33 29.75
C ASN A 20 11.14 10.10 30.28
N ALA A 21 10.01 9.77 29.63
CA ALA A 21 9.17 8.66 30.01
C ALA A 21 9.52 7.41 29.16
N ASN A 22 9.78 6.30 29.85
CA ASN A 22 10.00 5.00 29.21
C ASN A 22 8.78 4.09 29.41
N VAL A 23 7.69 4.41 28.70
CA VAL A 23 6.47 3.61 28.72
C VAL A 23 6.30 2.86 27.39
N PRO A 24 5.81 1.62 27.42
CA PRO A 24 5.55 0.89 26.19
C PRO A 24 4.47 1.57 25.33
N VAL A 25 4.69 1.61 24.03
CA VAL A 25 3.74 2.16 23.08
C VAL A 25 3.12 1.07 22.21
N LEU A 26 1.85 1.22 21.89
CA LEU A 26 1.11 0.37 20.96
C LEU A 26 0.26 1.27 20.05
N GLY A 27 0.49 1.19 18.76
CA GLY A 27 -0.26 1.93 17.76
C GLY A 27 -1.47 1.14 17.24
N ILE A 28 -2.64 1.77 17.27
CA ILE A 28 -3.83 1.32 16.55
C ILE A 28 -3.74 1.87 15.13
N PRO A 29 -3.74 1.01 14.11
CA PRO A 29 -3.54 1.44 12.74
C PRO A 29 -4.76 2.18 12.21
N THR A 30 -4.61 3.48 11.91
CA THR A 30 -5.63 4.32 11.26
C THR A 30 -5.06 5.07 10.04
N GLY A 31 -3.76 4.93 9.78
CA GLY A 31 -3.07 5.51 8.63
C GLY A 31 -3.03 4.56 7.44
N VAL A 32 -2.67 5.12 6.28
CA VAL A 32 -2.62 4.39 4.99
C VAL A 32 -1.27 3.73 4.77
N LYS A 33 -0.19 4.33 5.25
CA LYS A 33 1.18 3.87 5.12
C LYS A 33 1.81 3.85 6.50
N MET A 34 2.06 2.67 7.01
CA MET A 34 2.65 2.49 8.33
C MET A 34 3.85 1.57 8.21
N HIS A 35 5.02 2.13 8.49
CA HIS A 35 6.31 1.46 8.41
C HIS A 35 6.88 1.16 9.79
N SER A 36 6.39 1.89 10.82
CA SER A 36 6.89 1.76 12.18
C SER A 36 6.51 0.43 12.81
N GLY A 37 7.46 -0.17 13.51
CA GLY A 37 7.33 -1.46 14.19
C GLY A 37 6.56 -1.42 15.53
N VAL A 38 5.69 -0.42 15.73
CA VAL A 38 4.89 -0.21 16.93
C VAL A 38 3.39 -0.41 16.73
N PHE A 39 2.97 -0.64 15.50
CA PHE A 39 1.56 -0.83 15.15
C PHE A 39 1.14 -2.30 15.21
N ALA A 40 -0.06 -2.54 15.68
CA ALA A 40 -0.76 -3.79 15.44
C ALA A 40 -1.19 -3.90 13.96
N GLN A 41 -1.49 -5.10 13.49
CA GLN A 41 -1.92 -5.31 12.10
C GLN A 41 -3.30 -4.71 11.82
N THR A 42 -4.23 -4.83 12.78
CA THR A 42 -5.58 -4.26 12.72
C THR A 42 -5.97 -3.67 14.06
N PRO A 43 -7.04 -2.83 14.14
CA PRO A 43 -7.56 -2.35 15.42
C PRO A 43 -7.97 -3.48 16.38
N GLU A 44 -8.53 -4.57 15.85
CA GLU A 44 -8.92 -5.74 16.62
C GLU A 44 -7.69 -6.43 17.22
N LYS A 45 -6.63 -6.59 16.43
CA LYS A 45 -5.35 -7.12 16.90
C LYS A 45 -4.70 -6.23 17.94
N ALA A 46 -4.86 -4.90 17.83
CA ALA A 46 -4.40 -3.99 18.88
C ALA A 46 -5.12 -4.26 20.23
N ALA A 47 -6.43 -4.54 20.20
CA ALA A 47 -7.19 -4.89 21.38
C ALA A 47 -6.73 -6.23 21.99
N GLU A 48 -6.46 -7.24 21.16
CA GLU A 48 -5.91 -8.54 21.61
C GLU A 48 -4.53 -8.38 22.28
N VAL A 49 -3.63 -7.62 21.64
CA VAL A 49 -2.29 -7.33 22.16
C VAL A 49 -2.38 -6.57 23.49
N LEU A 50 -3.26 -5.56 23.57
CA LEU A 50 -3.48 -4.80 24.79
C LEU A 50 -4.01 -5.68 25.94
N ASN A 51 -4.99 -6.53 25.67
CA ASN A 51 -5.53 -7.47 26.64
C ASN A 51 -4.45 -8.46 27.13
N SER A 52 -3.61 -8.93 26.22
CA SER A 52 -2.48 -9.81 26.56
C SER A 52 -1.45 -9.09 27.41
N PHE A 53 -1.17 -7.81 27.13
CA PHE A 53 -0.28 -6.97 27.92
C PHE A 53 -0.81 -6.75 29.35
N ILE A 54 -2.08 -6.36 29.49
CA ILE A 54 -2.73 -6.16 30.81
C ILE A 54 -2.72 -7.47 31.62
N SER A 55 -2.84 -8.61 30.93
CA SER A 55 -2.81 -9.94 31.59
C SER A 55 -1.40 -10.45 31.87
N GLY A 56 -0.35 -9.67 31.61
CA GLY A 56 1.03 -10.05 31.85
C GLY A 56 1.57 -11.18 30.95
N LYS A 57 0.91 -11.41 29.79
CA LYS A 57 1.24 -12.51 28.85
C LYS A 57 2.10 -12.08 27.67
N THR A 58 2.61 -10.84 27.66
CA THR A 58 3.42 -10.31 26.57
C THR A 58 4.82 -9.94 27.00
N VAL A 59 5.75 -9.92 26.05
CA VAL A 59 7.12 -9.48 26.23
C VAL A 59 7.26 -8.08 25.64
N LEU A 60 7.97 -7.20 26.34
CA LEU A 60 8.36 -5.90 25.81
C LEU A 60 9.56 -6.06 24.86
N ARG A 61 9.56 -5.31 23.77
CA ARG A 61 10.65 -5.32 22.79
C ARG A 61 10.92 -3.91 22.27
N PRO A 62 12.11 -3.65 21.70
CA PRO A 62 12.34 -2.43 20.92
C PRO A 62 11.43 -2.40 19.69
N GLY A 63 10.84 -1.25 19.42
CA GLY A 63 10.10 -0.93 18.20
C GLY A 63 10.69 0.29 17.54
N GLU A 64 10.98 0.19 16.26
CA GLU A 64 11.47 1.31 15.47
C GLU A 64 10.32 2.18 15.02
N ILE A 65 10.45 3.49 15.19
CA ILE A 65 9.58 4.49 14.60
C ILE A 65 10.29 5.06 13.40
N VAL A 66 9.69 4.81 12.25
CA VAL A 66 10.18 5.21 10.95
C VAL A 66 9.10 6.04 10.25
N ASP A 67 9.53 6.94 9.41
CA ASP A 67 8.61 7.73 8.59
C ASP A 67 9.23 7.98 7.22
N VAL A 68 8.39 8.12 6.22
CA VAL A 68 8.84 8.45 4.88
C VAL A 68 9.17 9.92 4.83
N ASP A 69 10.32 10.25 4.26
CA ASP A 69 10.66 11.65 3.94
C ASP A 69 9.71 12.14 2.84
N GLU A 70 8.66 12.87 3.25
CA GLU A 70 7.62 13.34 2.33
C GLU A 70 8.16 14.23 1.22
N ASP A 71 9.19 15.04 1.49
CA ASP A 71 9.78 15.93 0.49
C ASP A 71 10.54 15.16 -0.59
N LEU A 72 11.27 14.12 -0.19
CA LEU A 72 11.90 13.20 -1.12
C LEU A 72 10.88 12.32 -1.84
N TYR A 73 9.84 11.89 -1.12
CA TYR A 73 8.77 11.07 -1.69
C TYR A 73 8.00 11.81 -2.80
N ARG A 74 7.68 13.09 -2.60
CA ARG A 74 7.07 13.93 -3.64
C ARG A 74 7.96 14.13 -4.87
N LYS A 75 9.29 14.05 -4.68
CA LYS A 75 10.28 14.08 -5.78
C LYS A 75 10.53 12.73 -6.43
N GLY A 76 9.78 11.68 -6.04
CA GLY A 76 9.93 10.33 -6.57
C GLY A 76 11.08 9.52 -5.94
N VAL A 77 11.64 10.00 -4.81
CA VAL A 77 12.70 9.29 -4.08
C VAL A 77 12.11 8.70 -2.80
N TYR A 78 12.04 7.38 -2.71
CA TYR A 78 11.52 6.69 -1.52
C TYR A 78 12.63 6.50 -0.49
N VAL A 79 12.59 7.30 0.58
CA VAL A 79 13.53 7.20 1.71
C VAL A 79 12.72 7.06 2.99
N VAL A 80 12.91 5.94 3.66
CA VAL A 80 12.39 5.72 5.01
C VAL A 80 13.48 6.08 6.01
N ARG A 81 13.19 6.99 6.94
CA ARG A 81 14.10 7.39 8.00
C ARG A 81 13.66 6.81 9.33
N ARG A 82 14.61 6.29 10.09
CA ARG A 82 14.38 5.94 11.49
C ARG A 82 14.56 7.19 12.35
N TYR A 83 13.51 7.56 13.08
CA TYR A 83 13.48 8.70 13.97
C TYR A 83 13.75 8.31 15.42
N PHE A 84 13.12 7.22 15.88
CA PHE A 84 13.20 6.78 17.27
C PHE A 84 13.24 5.25 17.36
N VAL A 85 13.78 4.79 18.51
CA VAL A 85 13.57 3.43 19.02
C VAL A 85 12.85 3.56 20.34
N VAL A 86 11.71 2.96 20.48
CA VAL A 86 10.87 2.99 21.67
C VAL A 86 10.61 1.58 22.18
N THR A 87 10.15 1.45 23.41
CA THR A 87 9.64 0.18 23.91
C THR A 87 8.23 -0.06 23.37
N THR A 88 7.97 -1.21 22.79
CA THR A 88 6.64 -1.63 22.31
C THR A 88 6.29 -3.01 22.87
N VAL A 89 5.01 -3.38 22.73
CA VAL A 89 4.52 -4.69 23.15
C VAL A 89 4.80 -5.71 22.05
N GLY A 90 5.56 -6.76 22.37
CA GLY A 90 5.83 -7.87 21.46
C GLY A 90 4.68 -8.87 21.45
N SER A 91 4.18 -9.24 20.28
CA SER A 91 3.43 -10.47 20.08
C SER A 91 4.23 -11.39 19.16
N SER A 92 3.98 -12.71 19.23
CA SER A 92 4.64 -13.72 18.41
C SER A 92 4.41 -13.55 16.89
N ASP A 93 3.49 -12.66 16.50
CA ASP A 93 3.06 -12.46 15.13
C ASP A 93 3.71 -11.25 14.43
N VAL A 94 4.70 -10.63 15.05
CA VAL A 94 5.44 -9.54 14.42
C VAL A 94 6.63 -10.08 13.63
N VAL A 95 6.43 -10.16 12.34
CA VAL A 95 7.40 -10.64 11.35
C VAL A 95 8.69 -9.84 11.42
N ALA A 96 9.80 -10.57 11.58
CA ALA A 96 11.14 -10.07 11.41
C ALA A 96 11.34 -9.56 9.97
N SER A 97 11.61 -8.28 9.83
CA SER A 97 12.11 -7.74 8.58
C SER A 97 13.59 -8.10 8.45
N LYS A 98 13.89 -9.13 7.73
CA LYS A 98 15.18 -9.33 7.04
C LYS A 98 15.03 -10.51 6.11
N VAL A 99 14.93 -10.25 4.81
CA VAL A 99 15.58 -10.96 3.71
C VAL A 99 14.99 -10.43 2.39
N GLU A 100 15.90 -10.12 1.45
CA GLU A 100 15.70 -10.08 -0.02
C GLU A 100 15.36 -8.71 -0.66
N VAL A 101 16.28 -7.76 -0.54
CA VAL A 101 16.23 -6.52 -1.37
C VAL A 101 16.54 -6.84 -2.85
N SER A 102 17.31 -7.87 -3.14
CA SER A 102 17.62 -8.29 -4.52
C SER A 102 16.44 -8.97 -5.22
N THR A 103 15.67 -9.77 -4.50
CA THR A 103 14.46 -10.43 -5.02
C THR A 103 13.33 -9.46 -5.34
N GLU A 104 13.18 -8.37 -4.62
CA GLU A 104 12.15 -7.38 -4.90
C GLU A 104 12.39 -6.63 -6.21
N GLU A 105 13.63 -6.30 -6.51
CA GLU A 105 14.00 -5.64 -7.76
C GLU A 105 13.80 -6.58 -8.97
N GLU A 106 14.19 -7.86 -8.86
CA GLU A 106 13.93 -8.86 -9.88
C GLU A 106 12.44 -9.12 -10.10
N GLU A 107 11.64 -9.14 -9.05
CA GLU A 107 10.16 -9.22 -9.14
C GLU A 107 9.59 -8.03 -9.90
N LEU A 108 10.01 -6.80 -9.58
CA LEU A 108 9.56 -5.58 -10.23
C LEU A 108 9.95 -5.53 -11.72
N GLU A 109 11.17 -5.93 -12.07
CA GLU A 109 11.61 -6.06 -13.45
C GLU A 109 10.81 -7.12 -14.21
N GLY A 110 10.54 -8.26 -13.56
CA GLY A 110 9.71 -9.33 -14.10
C GLY A 110 8.28 -8.87 -14.39
N ILE A 111 7.66 -8.14 -13.45
CA ILE A 111 6.33 -7.54 -13.63
C ILE A 111 6.33 -6.57 -14.81
N ALA A 112 7.31 -5.67 -14.88
CA ALA A 112 7.40 -4.68 -15.95
C ALA A 112 7.60 -5.34 -17.32
N SER A 113 8.43 -6.36 -17.41
CA SER A 113 8.68 -7.11 -18.65
C SER A 113 7.43 -7.86 -19.11
N TYR A 114 6.75 -8.57 -18.20
CA TYR A 114 5.50 -9.26 -18.51
C TYR A 114 4.41 -8.28 -18.95
N PHE A 115 4.28 -7.14 -18.25
CA PHE A 115 3.30 -6.11 -18.62
C PHE A 115 3.56 -5.60 -20.03
N ARG A 116 4.82 -5.26 -20.35
CA ARG A 116 5.20 -4.77 -21.70
C ARG A 116 4.90 -5.78 -22.81
N GLU A 117 5.16 -7.05 -22.57
CA GLU A 117 5.06 -8.08 -23.58
C GLU A 117 3.65 -8.66 -23.75
N ARG A 118 2.86 -8.68 -22.65
CA ARG A 118 1.60 -9.43 -22.62
C ARG A 118 0.36 -8.59 -22.33
N LEU A 119 0.50 -7.52 -21.57
CA LEU A 119 -0.65 -6.74 -21.12
C LEU A 119 -0.77 -5.39 -21.83
N TYR A 120 0.34 -4.83 -22.29
CA TYR A 120 0.33 -3.53 -22.91
C TYR A 120 -0.24 -3.57 -24.33
N ARG A 121 -1.22 -2.71 -24.60
CA ARG A 121 -1.80 -2.46 -25.91
C ARG A 121 -1.82 -0.94 -26.17
N PRO A 122 -1.31 -0.46 -27.32
CA PRO A 122 -1.20 0.98 -27.60
C PRO A 122 -2.55 1.73 -27.67
N ASP A 123 -3.61 1.03 -28.06
CA ASP A 123 -4.97 1.56 -28.26
C ASP A 123 -5.78 1.71 -26.95
N VAL A 124 -5.27 1.21 -25.84
CA VAL A 124 -5.91 1.23 -24.52
C VAL A 124 -5.42 2.41 -23.69
N THR A 125 -6.32 2.99 -22.91
CA THR A 125 -5.97 3.97 -21.88
C THR A 125 -5.71 3.24 -20.56
N TYR A 126 -4.52 3.41 -20.03
CA TYR A 126 -4.11 2.86 -18.74
C TYR A 126 -4.20 3.91 -17.64
N VAL A 127 -4.76 3.52 -16.51
CA VAL A 127 -4.75 4.32 -15.28
C VAL A 127 -3.85 3.62 -14.29
N PHE A 128 -2.73 4.25 -13.95
CA PHE A 128 -1.76 3.75 -12.97
C PHE A 128 -2.03 4.39 -11.62
N GLY A 129 -2.53 3.62 -10.68
CA GLY A 129 -2.81 4.07 -9.33
C GLY A 129 -1.55 4.45 -8.53
N PRO A 130 -1.72 4.92 -7.30
CA PRO A 130 -0.60 5.26 -6.43
C PRO A 130 0.14 4.01 -5.91
N GLY A 131 1.38 4.20 -5.52
CA GLY A 131 2.24 3.19 -4.91
C GLY A 131 3.55 2.95 -5.66
N SER A 132 4.63 2.72 -4.90
CA SER A 132 5.99 2.56 -5.44
C SER A 132 6.09 1.43 -6.48
N THR A 133 5.41 0.31 -6.26
CA THR A 133 5.36 -0.82 -7.20
C THR A 133 4.78 -0.41 -8.55
N VAL A 134 3.64 0.29 -8.53
CA VAL A 134 2.99 0.78 -9.76
C VAL A 134 3.86 1.79 -10.47
N LYS A 135 4.45 2.74 -9.73
CA LYS A 135 5.30 3.78 -10.32
C LYS A 135 6.62 3.25 -10.86
N TYR A 136 7.14 2.17 -10.29
CA TYR A 136 8.28 1.46 -10.88
C TYR A 136 7.94 0.91 -12.27
N VAL A 137 6.83 0.17 -12.35
CA VAL A 137 6.38 -0.43 -13.62
C VAL A 137 6.04 0.63 -14.66
N GLU A 138 5.31 1.67 -14.28
CA GLU A 138 4.98 2.80 -15.14
C GLU A 138 6.24 3.45 -15.74
N ARG A 139 7.24 3.73 -14.90
CA ARG A 139 8.52 4.31 -15.34
C ARG A 139 9.30 3.37 -16.24
N ALA A 140 9.33 2.07 -15.94
CA ALA A 140 10.00 1.08 -16.77
C ALA A 140 9.35 0.92 -18.15
N LEU A 141 8.04 1.13 -18.25
CA LEU A 141 7.29 1.03 -19.50
C LEU A 141 7.40 2.29 -20.38
N PHE A 142 7.26 3.46 -19.77
CA PHE A 142 7.06 4.72 -20.47
C PHE A 142 8.16 5.76 -20.24
N SER A 143 9.22 5.40 -19.52
CA SER A 143 10.34 6.28 -19.13
C SER A 143 9.89 7.53 -18.35
N ALA A 144 8.67 7.54 -17.85
CA ALA A 144 8.06 8.61 -17.10
C ALA A 144 7.05 8.03 -16.09
N SER A 145 6.89 8.72 -14.97
CA SER A 145 5.81 8.46 -14.00
C SER A 145 5.60 9.71 -13.16
N GLY A 146 4.43 9.86 -12.59
CA GLY A 146 4.19 10.84 -11.53
C GLY A 146 4.82 10.45 -10.18
N PRO A 147 4.59 11.25 -9.15
CA PRO A 147 4.96 10.93 -7.76
C PRO A 147 4.33 9.62 -7.26
N PHE A 148 4.89 9.01 -6.21
CA PHE A 148 4.40 7.72 -5.69
C PHE A 148 2.93 7.73 -5.23
N LEU A 149 2.40 8.90 -4.89
CA LEU A 149 1.01 9.05 -4.44
C LEU A 149 0.04 9.46 -5.55
N SER A 150 0.52 9.68 -6.77
CA SER A 150 -0.33 10.10 -7.88
C SER A 150 -1.04 8.94 -8.55
N THR A 151 -2.23 9.19 -9.05
CA THR A 151 -2.88 8.38 -10.07
C THR A 151 -2.60 9.01 -11.43
N ASP A 152 -2.00 8.25 -12.34
CA ASP A 152 -1.54 8.76 -13.62
C ASP A 152 -2.27 8.10 -14.78
N VAL A 153 -2.45 8.83 -15.88
CA VAL A 153 -3.13 8.34 -17.08
C VAL A 153 -2.15 8.28 -18.24
N VAL A 154 -2.02 7.10 -18.82
CA VAL A 154 -1.18 6.84 -19.99
C VAL A 154 -2.07 6.43 -21.18
N LYS A 155 -1.85 7.04 -22.32
CA LYS A 155 -2.51 6.71 -23.58
C LYS A 155 -1.52 6.85 -24.75
N ASP A 156 -1.58 5.94 -25.71
CA ASP A 156 -0.66 5.91 -26.87
C ASP A 156 0.82 5.88 -26.44
N GLY A 157 1.14 5.17 -25.35
CA GLY A 157 2.50 5.09 -24.79
C GLY A 157 3.02 6.40 -24.18
N LYS A 158 2.16 7.37 -23.92
CA LYS A 158 2.54 8.68 -23.36
C LYS A 158 1.75 8.99 -22.11
N LEU A 159 2.45 9.51 -21.12
CA LEU A 159 1.85 10.06 -19.92
C LEU A 159 1.02 11.30 -20.30
N ARG A 160 -0.29 11.24 -20.09
CA ARG A 160 -1.26 12.28 -20.49
C ARG A 160 -1.67 13.15 -19.31
N ILE A 161 -1.94 12.51 -18.16
CA ILE A 161 -2.34 13.21 -16.93
C ILE A 161 -1.46 12.66 -15.81
N VAL A 162 -0.88 13.56 -15.04
CA VAL A 162 -0.16 13.27 -13.80
C VAL A 162 -1.00 13.70 -12.64
N ASN A 163 -1.19 12.84 -11.66
CA ASN A 163 -2.00 13.09 -10.48
C ASN A 163 -3.46 13.44 -10.86
N ALA A 164 -4.07 12.56 -11.66
CA ALA A 164 -5.47 12.68 -12.06
C ALA A 164 -6.40 12.77 -10.85
N SER A 165 -7.32 13.71 -10.90
CA SER A 165 -8.43 13.83 -9.95
C SER A 165 -9.53 12.80 -10.26
N TYR A 166 -10.50 12.68 -9.35
CA TYR A 166 -11.69 11.87 -9.58
C TYR A 166 -12.43 12.29 -10.86
N ASP A 167 -12.61 13.60 -11.08
CA ASP A 167 -13.29 14.13 -12.25
C ASP A 167 -12.52 13.82 -13.54
N ASP A 168 -11.18 13.97 -13.52
CA ASP A 168 -10.34 13.59 -14.67
C ASP A 168 -10.53 12.11 -15.05
N LEU A 169 -10.67 11.22 -14.07
CA LEU A 169 -10.90 9.80 -14.31
C LEU A 169 -12.30 9.52 -14.87
N LEU A 170 -13.30 10.27 -14.45
CA LEU A 170 -14.66 10.17 -14.99
C LEU A 170 -14.76 10.66 -16.44
N ASP A 171 -13.94 11.61 -16.83
CA ASP A 171 -13.91 12.15 -18.20
C ASP A 171 -13.18 11.25 -19.21
N LEU A 172 -12.44 10.24 -18.75
CA LEU A 172 -11.76 9.29 -19.64
C LEU A 172 -12.77 8.55 -20.52
N THR A 173 -12.41 8.28 -21.76
CA THR A 173 -13.26 7.56 -22.72
C THR A 173 -12.49 6.40 -23.37
N GLY A 174 -13.24 5.45 -23.94
CA GLY A 174 -12.68 4.28 -24.61
C GLY A 174 -12.43 3.10 -23.67
N GLU A 175 -11.60 2.17 -24.10
CA GLU A 175 -11.21 1.02 -23.29
C GLU A 175 -10.21 1.46 -22.22
N LEU A 176 -10.50 1.08 -20.96
CA LEU A 176 -9.72 1.44 -19.79
C LEU A 176 -9.16 0.17 -19.13
N ILE A 177 -7.90 0.23 -18.72
CA ILE A 177 -7.29 -0.74 -17.81
C ILE A 177 -6.76 0.01 -16.61
N LEU A 178 -7.12 -0.45 -15.42
CA LEU A 178 -6.66 0.09 -14.16
C LEU A 178 -5.56 -0.79 -13.58
N VAL A 179 -4.40 -0.20 -13.31
CA VAL A 179 -3.24 -0.89 -12.71
C VAL A 179 -3.06 -0.40 -11.29
N VAL A 180 -3.17 -1.30 -10.32
CA VAL A 180 -3.10 -0.96 -8.89
C VAL A 180 -2.20 -1.91 -8.12
N THR A 181 -1.79 -1.48 -6.96
CA THR A 181 -1.07 -2.29 -5.97
C THR A 181 -1.74 -2.13 -4.62
N PRO A 182 -1.78 -3.17 -3.77
CA PRO A 182 -2.26 -3.02 -2.42
C PRO A 182 -1.51 -1.91 -1.68
N ILE A 183 -2.22 -1.05 -0.95
CA ILE A 183 -1.66 0.12 -0.29
C ILE A 183 -1.41 -0.16 1.18
N GLY A 184 -0.20 0.15 1.64
CA GLY A 184 0.22 -0.04 3.02
C GLY A 184 0.26 -1.51 3.46
N GLY A 185 0.64 -1.75 4.72
CA GLY A 185 0.66 -3.09 5.33
C GLY A 185 -0.72 -3.63 5.69
N GLN A 186 -1.81 -2.92 5.35
CA GLN A 186 -3.19 -3.32 5.62
C GLN A 186 -3.89 -3.98 4.43
N GLY A 187 -3.27 -3.99 3.26
CA GLY A 187 -3.79 -4.65 2.07
C GLY A 187 -4.97 -3.94 1.39
N PHE A 188 -5.15 -2.62 1.58
CA PHE A 188 -6.20 -1.90 0.86
C PHE A 188 -5.91 -1.86 -0.64
N LEU A 189 -6.82 -2.44 -1.43
CA LEU A 189 -6.78 -2.34 -2.88
C LEU A 189 -7.48 -1.06 -3.35
N PHE A 190 -8.61 -0.71 -2.72
CA PHE A 190 -9.38 0.50 -2.98
C PHE A 190 -9.86 1.15 -1.68
N GLY A 191 -10.04 2.48 -1.73
CA GLY A 191 -10.55 3.33 -0.68
C GLY A 191 -9.46 4.10 0.03
N ARG A 192 -8.69 3.48 0.90
CA ARG A 192 -7.63 4.18 1.63
C ARG A 192 -6.39 4.35 0.75
N GLY A 193 -6.03 5.62 0.50
CA GLY A 193 -4.82 6.02 -0.21
C GLY A 193 -4.95 6.12 -1.73
N ASN A 194 -6.15 5.89 -2.27
CA ASN A 194 -6.49 6.07 -3.68
C ASN A 194 -7.97 6.45 -3.87
N GLN A 195 -8.48 7.37 -3.03
CA GLN A 195 -9.88 7.78 -3.05
C GLN A 195 -10.33 8.41 -4.37
N GLU A 196 -9.39 8.94 -5.15
CA GLU A 196 -9.64 9.43 -6.51
C GLU A 196 -10.08 8.32 -7.47
N ILE A 197 -9.73 7.06 -7.16
CA ILE A 197 -10.25 5.87 -7.86
C ILE A 197 -11.58 5.47 -7.21
N GLY A 198 -12.59 6.31 -7.41
CA GLY A 198 -13.87 6.18 -6.73
C GLY A 198 -14.82 5.15 -7.34
N PRO A 199 -15.96 4.89 -6.67
CA PRO A 199 -16.85 3.77 -7.01
C PRO A 199 -17.45 3.84 -8.42
N GLU A 200 -17.80 5.03 -8.90
CA GLU A 200 -18.36 5.21 -10.25
C GLU A 200 -17.33 4.89 -11.34
N PHE A 201 -16.09 5.33 -11.16
CA PHE A 201 -15.00 4.97 -12.06
C PHE A 201 -14.72 3.46 -12.03
N LEU A 202 -14.68 2.84 -10.85
CA LEU A 202 -14.47 1.41 -10.68
C LEU A 202 -15.57 0.57 -11.32
N ARG A 203 -16.83 0.99 -11.17
CA ARG A 203 -17.98 0.33 -11.83
C ARG A 203 -17.85 0.38 -13.36
N ARG A 204 -17.36 1.48 -13.90
CA ARG A 204 -17.13 1.64 -15.34
C ARG A 204 -15.95 0.80 -15.85
N VAL A 205 -14.86 0.72 -15.11
CA VAL A 205 -13.72 -0.14 -15.45
C VAL A 205 -14.12 -1.61 -15.39
N GLY A 206 -14.78 -2.03 -14.32
CA GLY A 206 -15.15 -3.42 -14.06
C GLY A 206 -13.97 -4.28 -13.60
N LYS A 207 -14.26 -5.30 -12.79
CA LYS A 207 -13.24 -6.15 -12.13
C LYS A 207 -12.24 -6.78 -13.11
N ASP A 208 -12.71 -7.22 -14.27
CA ASP A 208 -11.90 -7.94 -15.27
C ASP A 208 -10.83 -7.04 -15.94
N ARG A 209 -10.92 -5.73 -15.77
CA ARG A 209 -9.96 -4.75 -16.30
C ARG A 209 -9.10 -4.11 -15.22
N ILE A 210 -9.08 -4.72 -14.05
CA ILE A 210 -8.20 -4.33 -12.95
C ILE A 210 -7.01 -5.28 -12.91
N VAL A 211 -5.83 -4.75 -13.18
CA VAL A 211 -4.56 -5.48 -13.08
C VAL A 211 -3.95 -5.14 -11.72
N VAL A 212 -3.85 -6.15 -10.86
CA VAL A 212 -3.21 -5.99 -9.54
C VAL A 212 -1.78 -6.47 -9.65
N ILE A 213 -0.84 -5.62 -9.25
CA ILE A 213 0.59 -5.94 -9.21
C ILE A 213 1.14 -5.77 -7.80
N SER A 214 2.06 -6.60 -7.38
CA SER A 214 2.67 -6.52 -6.05
C SER A 214 3.98 -7.30 -5.98
N THR A 215 4.81 -7.04 -4.98
CA THR A 215 5.91 -7.92 -4.62
C THR A 215 5.44 -8.96 -3.60
N ARG A 216 6.12 -10.13 -3.55
CA ARG A 216 5.82 -11.19 -2.55
C ARG A 216 5.97 -10.67 -1.12
N LEU A 217 7.00 -9.86 -0.88
CA LEU A 217 7.23 -9.27 0.42
C LEU A 217 6.01 -8.45 0.89
N LYS A 218 5.46 -7.64 -0.02
CA LYS A 218 4.28 -6.83 0.26
C LYS A 218 3.04 -7.69 0.52
N LEU A 219 2.80 -8.74 -0.28
CA LEU A 219 1.67 -9.64 -0.09
C LEU A 219 1.71 -10.39 1.24
N ARG A 220 2.90 -10.70 1.77
CA ARG A 220 3.06 -11.35 3.08
C ARG A 220 2.71 -10.45 4.26
N SER A 221 2.56 -9.14 4.07
CA SER A 221 2.25 -8.19 5.14
C SER A 221 0.77 -8.14 5.55
N PHE A 222 -0.12 -8.78 4.79
CA PHE A 222 -1.56 -8.85 5.06
C PHE A 222 -2.14 -10.21 4.61
N GLU A 223 -3.28 -10.60 5.17
CA GLU A 223 -3.93 -11.89 4.90
C GLU A 223 -4.87 -11.83 3.69
N CYS A 224 -5.53 -10.71 3.45
CA CYS A 224 -6.54 -10.53 2.41
C CYS A 224 -6.53 -9.09 1.88
N LEU A 225 -7.05 -8.87 0.68
CA LEU A 225 -7.23 -7.56 0.09
C LEU A 225 -8.47 -6.86 0.67
N ARG A 226 -8.36 -5.57 0.97
CA ARG A 226 -9.46 -4.76 1.49
C ARG A 226 -9.99 -3.83 0.41
N ILE A 227 -11.31 -3.74 0.34
CA ILE A 227 -12.04 -2.84 -0.55
C ILE A 227 -13.00 -2.01 0.31
N ASP A 228 -12.86 -0.69 0.25
CA ASP A 228 -13.65 0.26 1.03
C ASP A 228 -13.84 1.53 0.17
N THR A 229 -14.60 1.40 -0.91
CA THR A 229 -14.83 2.49 -1.86
C THR A 229 -15.83 3.53 -1.34
N GLY A 230 -16.51 3.24 -0.23
CA GLY A 230 -17.62 4.02 0.28
C GLY A 230 -18.97 3.69 -0.36
N ASP A 231 -19.01 2.77 -1.32
CA ASP A 231 -20.24 2.21 -1.92
C ASP A 231 -20.26 0.69 -1.69
N PRO A 232 -21.09 0.20 -0.74
CA PRO A 232 -21.15 -1.22 -0.40
C PRO A 232 -21.57 -2.14 -1.57
N GLN A 233 -22.21 -1.60 -2.60
CA GLN A 233 -22.57 -2.38 -3.78
C GLN A 233 -21.32 -2.59 -4.65
N VAL A 234 -20.54 -1.56 -4.89
CA VAL A 234 -19.27 -1.64 -5.63
C VAL A 234 -18.28 -2.54 -4.89
N ASP A 235 -18.21 -2.43 -3.56
CA ASP A 235 -17.35 -3.27 -2.74
C ASP A 235 -17.68 -4.76 -2.93
N ARG A 236 -18.95 -5.12 -2.96
CA ARG A 236 -19.41 -6.49 -3.26
C ARG A 236 -19.12 -6.93 -4.70
N GLU A 237 -19.34 -6.06 -5.68
CA GLU A 237 -19.07 -6.34 -7.10
C GLU A 237 -17.59 -6.61 -7.36
N LEU A 238 -16.70 -5.94 -6.61
CA LEU A 238 -15.25 -6.09 -6.70
C LEU A 238 -14.70 -7.18 -5.78
N SER A 239 -15.50 -7.74 -4.87
CA SER A 239 -15.06 -8.80 -3.95
C SER A 239 -14.71 -10.09 -4.68
N GLY A 240 -13.94 -10.96 -4.01
CA GLY A 240 -13.55 -12.28 -4.47
C GLY A 240 -12.03 -12.41 -4.69
N VAL A 241 -11.61 -13.31 -5.55
CA VAL A 241 -10.21 -13.61 -5.82
C VAL A 241 -9.63 -12.65 -6.84
N TYR A 242 -8.40 -12.21 -6.60
CA TYR A 242 -7.56 -11.49 -7.55
C TYR A 242 -6.30 -12.30 -7.84
N GLU A 243 -5.97 -12.41 -9.12
CA GLU A 243 -4.66 -12.90 -9.57
C GLU A 243 -3.68 -11.72 -9.58
N VAL A 244 -2.83 -11.65 -8.57
CA VAL A 244 -1.84 -10.58 -8.40
C VAL A 244 -0.58 -10.96 -9.16
N LEU A 245 -0.18 -10.13 -10.12
CA LEU A 245 1.08 -10.31 -10.86
C LEU A 245 2.25 -9.94 -9.95
N ILE A 246 3.16 -10.90 -9.73
CA ILE A 246 4.28 -10.79 -8.77
C ILE A 246 5.66 -10.99 -9.41
N GLY A 247 5.72 -11.27 -10.70
CA GLY A 247 6.94 -11.52 -11.46
C GLY A 247 6.62 -11.77 -12.92
N TYR A 248 7.62 -12.18 -13.71
CA TYR A 248 7.41 -12.51 -15.12
C TYR A 248 6.56 -13.78 -15.28
N ASN A 249 5.33 -13.63 -15.73
CA ASN A 249 4.33 -14.71 -15.85
C ASN A 249 4.09 -15.45 -14.53
N GLU A 250 4.22 -14.76 -13.40
CA GLU A 250 4.02 -15.32 -12.08
C GLU A 250 2.89 -14.57 -11.36
N PHE A 251 1.91 -15.33 -10.90
CA PHE A 251 0.72 -14.80 -10.25
C PHE A 251 0.53 -15.41 -8.88
N TYR A 252 -0.04 -14.63 -7.98
CA TYR A 252 -0.42 -15.05 -6.65
C TYR A 252 -1.91 -14.75 -6.41
N ALA A 253 -2.69 -15.79 -6.16
CA ALA A 253 -4.12 -15.63 -5.89
C ALA A 253 -4.35 -15.13 -4.47
N VAL A 254 -5.02 -13.98 -4.32
CA VAL A 254 -5.38 -13.38 -3.03
C VAL A 254 -6.88 -13.08 -3.02
N THR A 255 -7.54 -13.46 -1.94
CA THR A 255 -8.96 -13.15 -1.74
C THR A 255 -9.14 -11.77 -1.11
N THR A 256 -10.30 -11.17 -1.34
CA THR A 256 -10.73 -10.02 -0.55
C THR A 256 -11.15 -10.44 0.85
N CYS A 257 -10.98 -9.54 1.83
CA CYS A 257 -11.56 -9.73 3.17
C CYS A 257 -13.10 -9.69 3.09
N GLU A 258 -13.75 -10.46 3.95
CA GLU A 258 -15.20 -10.40 4.16
C GLU A 258 -15.62 -9.16 4.94
#